data_b7aa84f016d32699020f1035350084bd
#
_entry.id   b7aa84f016d32699020f1035350084bd
#
_cell.length_a   1.000
_cell.length_b   1.000
_cell.length_c   1.000
_cell.angle_alpha   90.00
_cell.angle_beta   90.00
_cell.angle_gamma   90.00
#
_symmetry.space_group_name_H-M   'P 1'
#
loop_
_entity.id
_entity.type
_entity.pdbx_description
1 polymer ?
#
loop_
_entity_poly.entity_id
_entity_poly.type
_entity_poly.pdbx_seq_one_letter_code
_entity_poly.pdbx_strand_id
1 'polypeptide(L)'
;MLEIIPVLDLMNSVAVSGKSGNRATYTPLQTIYASSSDPVEIANSLKRSNAKEMYIADLDLIERNGNHNIFKIKEVNTILPVIVDVGVDNLETFEFMLDYAYKIIVATETLESIEELEKIFEKYPKERIIVSVDVKDNELYTKHMDVDLEGFKEVLRRINPNEIILLDISSVGTEAGFNKELLEKFEQFKDKIILGGGITKDEIPLINEMGIKKALVGTALHKGEIDINGL
;
A
#
# COMPACT_ATOMS: atom_id res chain seq x y z
N MET A 1 -18.44 2.89 -7.40
CA MET A 1 -17.62 4.12 -7.23
C MET A 1 -16.31 3.68 -6.66
N LEU A 2 -15.20 4.12 -7.24
CA LEU A 2 -13.84 3.80 -6.77
C LEU A 2 -13.56 4.51 -5.45
N GLU A 3 -13.14 3.76 -4.44
CA GLU A 3 -12.63 4.30 -3.18
C GLU A 3 -11.14 4.65 -3.34
N ILE A 4 -10.80 5.90 -3.05
CA ILE A 4 -9.42 6.37 -3.04
C ILE A 4 -8.84 6.18 -1.65
N ILE A 5 -7.77 5.42 -1.57
CA ILE A 5 -6.98 5.22 -0.35
C ILE A 5 -5.75 6.13 -0.42
N PRO A 6 -5.68 7.16 0.43
CA PRO A 6 -4.50 8.03 0.50
C PRO A 6 -3.24 7.26 0.88
N VAL A 7 -2.12 7.59 0.25
CA VAL A 7 -0.81 6.99 0.53
C VAL A 7 0.09 8.00 1.21
N LEU A 8 0.74 7.60 2.31
CA LEU A 8 1.85 8.30 2.93
C LEU A 8 3.07 7.40 3.07
N ASP A 9 4.22 7.91 2.67
CA ASP A 9 5.52 7.34 3.04
C ASP A 9 6.03 8.08 4.29
N LEU A 10 6.44 7.36 5.34
CA LEU A 10 7.02 7.94 6.55
C LEU A 10 8.50 7.64 6.65
N MET A 11 9.27 8.66 7.00
CA MET A 11 10.70 8.57 7.32
C MET A 11 11.03 9.58 8.41
N ASN A 12 11.69 9.14 9.49
CA ASN A 12 12.04 9.98 10.63
C ASN A 12 10.84 10.79 11.21
N SER A 13 9.69 10.13 11.34
CA SER A 13 8.43 10.66 11.90
C SER A 13 7.75 11.76 11.08
N VAL A 14 8.13 11.96 9.83
CA VAL A 14 7.49 12.90 8.90
C VAL A 14 7.04 12.19 7.63
N ALA A 15 5.98 12.71 7.02
CA ALA A 15 5.57 12.28 5.69
C ALA A 15 6.57 12.81 4.65
N VAL A 16 6.97 11.93 3.72
CA VAL A 16 7.96 12.25 2.69
C VAL A 16 7.44 11.91 1.31
N SER A 17 8.05 12.51 0.30
CA SER A 17 7.79 12.18 -1.10
C SER A 17 9.10 12.05 -1.88
N GLY A 18 9.11 11.11 -2.82
CA GLY A 18 10.25 10.87 -3.71
C GLY A 18 9.79 10.13 -4.96
N LYS A 19 10.74 9.79 -5.82
CA LYS A 19 10.47 9.08 -7.08
C LYS A 19 11.25 7.79 -7.14
N SER A 20 10.61 6.75 -7.69
CA SER A 20 11.24 5.48 -8.07
C SER A 20 12.11 4.82 -6.98
N GLY A 21 11.72 4.98 -5.70
CA GLY A 21 12.40 4.33 -4.58
C GLY A 21 13.78 4.87 -4.20
N ASN A 22 14.27 5.95 -4.84
CA ASN A 22 15.57 6.55 -4.46
C ASN A 22 15.43 7.39 -3.18
N ARG A 23 15.54 6.73 -2.03
CA ARG A 23 15.34 7.31 -0.68
C ARG A 23 16.22 8.53 -0.39
N ALA A 24 17.44 8.58 -0.94
CA ALA A 24 18.35 9.70 -0.74
C ALA A 24 17.82 11.04 -1.30
N THR A 25 16.84 10.97 -2.19
CA THR A 25 16.20 12.14 -2.80
C THR A 25 14.86 12.53 -2.16
N TYR A 26 14.42 11.78 -1.14
CA TYR A 26 13.14 12.04 -0.50
C TYR A 26 13.17 13.34 0.29
N THR A 27 12.11 14.11 0.16
CA THR A 27 11.90 15.40 0.84
C THR A 27 10.59 15.38 1.62
N PRO A 28 10.42 16.25 2.62
CA PRO A 28 9.14 16.39 3.29
C PRO A 28 7.99 16.59 2.30
N LEU A 29 6.92 15.84 2.49
CA LEU A 29 5.75 15.84 1.60
C LEU A 29 5.10 17.23 1.57
N GLN A 30 4.88 17.76 0.37
CA GLN A 30 4.01 18.88 0.16
C GLN A 30 2.61 18.37 -0.25
N THR A 31 1.58 18.85 0.43
CA THR A 31 0.22 18.37 0.22
C THR A 31 -0.78 19.52 0.35
N ILE A 32 -1.89 19.42 -0.39
CA ILE A 32 -3.03 20.36 -0.23
C ILE A 32 -3.80 20.14 1.08
N TYR A 33 -3.56 19.02 1.77
CA TYR A 33 -4.31 18.63 2.98
C TYR A 33 -3.74 19.20 4.27
N ALA A 34 -2.48 19.67 4.28
CA ALA A 34 -1.84 20.21 5.48
C ALA A 34 -0.79 21.25 5.11
N SER A 35 -0.49 22.14 6.05
CA SER A 35 0.59 23.12 5.90
C SER A 35 1.96 22.56 6.28
N SER A 36 1.99 21.39 6.92
CA SER A 36 3.19 20.69 7.32
C SER A 36 3.21 19.25 6.80
N SER A 37 4.33 18.56 6.98
CA SER A 37 4.49 17.15 6.66
C SER A 37 4.19 16.24 7.87
N ASP A 38 3.49 16.75 8.91
CA ASP A 38 3.08 15.93 10.05
C ASP A 38 1.97 14.95 9.60
N PRO A 39 2.18 13.64 9.68
CA PRO A 39 1.20 12.65 9.25
C PRO A 39 -0.12 12.73 10.03
N VAL A 40 -0.10 13.21 11.26
CA VAL A 40 -1.30 13.39 12.11
C VAL A 40 -2.17 14.53 11.59
N GLU A 41 -1.54 15.68 11.23
CA GLU A 41 -2.25 16.81 10.61
C GLU A 41 -2.89 16.41 9.28
N ILE A 42 -2.12 15.70 8.44
CA ILE A 42 -2.58 15.18 7.14
C ILE A 42 -3.77 14.22 7.33
N ALA A 43 -3.66 13.26 8.25
CA ALA A 43 -4.72 12.28 8.52
C ALA A 43 -6.03 12.94 9.00
N ASN A 44 -5.94 13.94 9.88
CA ASN A 44 -7.11 14.70 10.32
C ASN A 44 -7.82 15.41 9.15
N SER A 45 -7.06 15.98 8.23
CA SER A 45 -7.61 16.64 7.05
C SER A 45 -8.25 15.64 6.08
N LEU A 46 -7.57 14.53 5.80
CA LEU A 46 -8.08 13.45 4.95
C LEU A 46 -9.38 12.85 5.53
N LYS A 47 -9.46 12.66 6.85
CA LYS A 47 -10.71 12.22 7.50
C LYS A 47 -11.84 13.21 7.29
N ARG A 48 -11.59 14.51 7.43
CA ARG A 48 -12.60 15.56 7.14
C ARG A 48 -13.03 15.57 5.68
N SER A 49 -12.15 15.13 4.78
CA SER A 49 -12.44 14.99 3.33
C SER A 49 -13.06 13.63 2.96
N ASN A 50 -13.54 12.86 3.93
CA ASN A 50 -14.21 11.55 3.79
C ASN A 50 -13.33 10.35 3.46
N ALA A 51 -12.00 10.42 3.63
CA ALA A 51 -11.17 9.22 3.59
C ALA A 51 -11.69 8.17 4.59
N LYS A 52 -11.71 6.90 4.20
CA LYS A 52 -12.19 5.78 5.03
C LYS A 52 -11.06 5.05 5.74
N GLU A 53 -9.96 4.89 5.06
CA GLU A 53 -8.73 4.29 5.53
C GLU A 53 -7.56 4.98 4.81
N MET A 54 -6.34 4.77 5.26
CA MET A 54 -5.14 5.27 4.60
C MET A 54 -4.03 4.24 4.63
N TYR A 55 -3.21 4.24 3.58
CA TYR A 55 -2.01 3.43 3.48
C TYR A 55 -0.81 4.22 4.01
N ILE A 56 0.01 3.59 4.85
CA ILE A 56 1.28 4.12 5.31
C ILE A 56 2.39 3.11 5.03
N ALA A 57 3.45 3.54 4.31
CA ALA A 57 4.71 2.81 4.26
C ALA A 57 5.68 3.39 5.29
N ASP A 58 6.13 2.56 6.24
CA ASP A 58 7.20 2.92 7.18
C ASP A 58 8.55 2.60 6.54
N LEU A 59 9.16 3.61 5.90
CA LEU A 59 10.41 3.42 5.18
C LEU A 59 11.58 3.09 6.10
N ASP A 60 11.55 3.55 7.35
CA ASP A 60 12.62 3.25 8.32
C ASP A 60 12.58 1.76 8.71
N LEU A 61 11.38 1.19 8.94
CA LEU A 61 11.23 -0.24 9.22
C LEU A 61 11.51 -1.11 8.01
N ILE A 62 10.98 -0.76 6.83
CA ILE A 62 11.23 -1.49 5.57
C ILE A 62 12.73 -1.60 5.28
N GLU A 63 13.48 -0.52 5.54
CA GLU A 63 14.93 -0.47 5.31
C GLU A 63 15.77 -0.86 6.54
N ARG A 64 15.11 -1.26 7.64
CA ARG A 64 15.74 -1.64 8.91
C ARG A 64 16.61 -0.52 9.52
N ASN A 65 16.22 0.73 9.33
CA ASN A 65 16.88 1.92 9.83
C ASN A 65 16.37 2.39 11.21
N GLY A 66 15.51 1.59 11.86
CA GLY A 66 14.93 1.88 13.16
C GLY A 66 13.39 1.89 13.15
N ASN A 67 12.81 2.29 14.27
CA ASN A 67 11.34 2.24 14.49
C ASN A 67 10.76 3.62 14.83
N HIS A 68 11.29 4.66 14.25
CA HIS A 68 10.96 6.05 14.58
C HIS A 68 9.50 6.44 14.32
N ASN A 69 8.83 5.73 13.40
CA ASN A 69 7.49 6.08 12.94
C ASN A 69 6.36 5.38 13.72
N ILE A 70 6.64 4.34 14.50
CA ILE A 70 5.63 3.46 15.13
C ILE A 70 4.59 4.25 15.95
N PHE A 71 5.02 5.20 16.78
CA PHE A 71 4.10 5.99 17.59
C PHE A 71 3.25 6.94 16.74
N LYS A 72 3.81 7.48 15.66
CA LYS A 72 3.05 8.28 14.70
C LYS A 72 2.01 7.46 13.97
N ILE A 73 2.36 6.25 13.54
CA ILE A 73 1.41 5.30 12.93
C ILE A 73 0.26 5.00 13.89
N LYS A 74 0.56 4.70 15.15
CA LYS A 74 -0.46 4.44 16.17
C LYS A 74 -1.36 5.66 16.40
N GLU A 75 -0.81 6.85 16.46
CA GLU A 75 -1.57 8.09 16.61
C GLU A 75 -2.49 8.31 15.41
N VAL A 76 -1.98 8.18 14.19
CA VAL A 76 -2.77 8.27 12.95
C VAL A 76 -3.89 7.23 12.94
N ASN A 77 -3.61 5.98 13.38
CA ASN A 77 -4.60 4.90 13.42
C ASN A 77 -5.78 5.19 14.36
N THR A 78 -5.64 6.11 15.32
CA THR A 78 -6.78 6.59 16.15
C THR A 78 -7.69 7.56 15.40
N ILE A 79 -7.22 8.15 14.31
CA ILE A 79 -7.91 9.14 13.50
C ILE A 79 -8.58 8.45 12.29
N LEU A 80 -7.80 7.74 11.52
CA LEU A 80 -8.19 6.95 10.34
C LEU A 80 -7.63 5.55 10.45
N PRO A 81 -8.39 4.49 10.13
CA PRO A 81 -7.85 3.14 10.03
C PRO A 81 -6.61 3.11 9.11
N VAL A 82 -5.50 2.60 9.63
CA VAL A 82 -4.24 2.53 8.89
C VAL A 82 -4.03 1.13 8.34
N ILE A 83 -3.73 1.07 7.05
CA ILE A 83 -3.14 -0.07 6.35
C ILE A 83 -1.64 0.18 6.31
N VAL A 84 -0.83 -0.64 7.01
CA VAL A 84 0.59 -0.35 7.17
C VAL A 84 1.47 -1.36 6.43
N ASP A 85 2.45 -0.85 5.69
CA ASP A 85 3.59 -1.60 5.19
C ASP A 85 4.83 -1.24 6.01
N VAL A 86 5.40 -2.24 6.66
CA VAL A 86 6.62 -2.14 7.49
C VAL A 86 7.70 -3.12 7.03
N GLY A 87 7.51 -3.73 5.85
CA GLY A 87 8.40 -4.77 5.37
C GLY A 87 8.28 -6.06 6.18
N VAL A 88 7.06 -6.55 6.41
CA VAL A 88 6.82 -7.83 7.09
C VAL A 88 7.56 -8.95 6.36
N ASP A 89 8.44 -9.63 7.07
CA ASP A 89 9.22 -10.75 6.58
C ASP A 89 8.71 -12.10 7.11
N ASN A 90 8.14 -12.12 8.33
CA ASN A 90 7.68 -13.33 9.00
C ASN A 90 6.53 -13.04 9.99
N LEU A 91 6.05 -14.09 10.65
CA LEU A 91 4.96 -14.02 11.63
C LEU A 91 5.29 -13.07 12.80
N GLU A 92 6.52 -13.05 13.31
CA GLU A 92 6.89 -12.21 14.46
C GLU A 92 6.80 -10.70 14.12
N THR A 93 7.30 -10.30 12.96
CA THR A 93 7.20 -8.92 12.47
C THR A 93 5.74 -8.51 12.25
N PHE A 94 4.91 -9.42 11.73
CA PHE A 94 3.47 -9.19 11.57
C PHE A 94 2.81 -8.97 12.95
N GLU A 95 3.08 -9.85 13.92
CA GLU A 95 2.50 -9.78 15.26
C GLU A 95 2.85 -8.49 15.99
N PHE A 96 4.09 -8.04 15.84
CA PHE A 96 4.55 -6.79 16.44
C PHE A 96 3.70 -5.58 16.02
N MET A 97 3.19 -5.56 14.79
CA MET A 97 2.41 -4.43 14.26
C MET A 97 0.92 -4.45 14.62
N LEU A 98 0.40 -5.54 15.16
CA LEU A 98 -1.04 -5.68 15.46
C LEU A 98 -1.61 -4.63 16.42
N ASP A 99 -0.78 -4.10 17.32
CA ASP A 99 -1.17 -3.08 18.31
C ASP A 99 -1.08 -1.64 17.76
N TYR A 100 -0.54 -1.47 16.55
CA TYR A 100 -0.22 -0.15 16.00
C TYR A 100 -1.09 0.24 14.80
N ALA A 101 -1.55 -0.73 14.01
CA ALA A 101 -2.31 -0.48 12.79
C ALA A 101 -3.57 -1.36 12.68
N TYR A 102 -4.51 -0.93 11.86
CA TYR A 102 -5.77 -1.63 11.62
C TYR A 102 -5.57 -2.86 10.74
N LYS A 103 -4.84 -2.73 9.62
CA LYS A 103 -4.44 -3.84 8.73
C LYS A 103 -2.95 -3.80 8.50
N ILE A 104 -2.36 -4.96 8.32
CA ILE A 104 -0.93 -5.13 8.10
C ILE A 104 -0.70 -5.75 6.74
N ILE A 105 0.20 -5.15 5.99
CA ILE A 105 0.58 -5.62 4.66
C ILE A 105 1.68 -6.67 4.79
N VAL A 106 1.49 -7.77 4.08
CA VAL A 106 2.52 -8.79 3.84
C VAL A 106 2.87 -8.71 2.37
N ALA A 107 4.02 -8.10 2.08
CA ALA A 107 4.46 -7.79 0.73
C ALA A 107 5.40 -8.87 0.18
N THR A 108 5.25 -9.22 -1.11
CA THR A 108 6.13 -10.22 -1.76
C THR A 108 7.57 -9.79 -1.78
N GLU A 109 7.86 -8.48 -1.78
CA GLU A 109 9.22 -7.95 -1.75
C GLU A 109 10.01 -8.40 -0.54
N THR A 110 9.39 -8.43 0.65
CA THR A 110 10.09 -8.62 1.93
C THR A 110 9.82 -9.94 2.60
N LEU A 111 8.75 -10.64 2.23
CA LEU A 111 8.35 -11.91 2.80
C LEU A 111 9.42 -12.98 2.64
N GLU A 112 9.80 -13.65 3.73
CA GLU A 112 10.86 -14.67 3.74
C GLU A 112 10.45 -15.94 3.00
N SER A 113 9.20 -16.38 3.17
CA SER A 113 8.70 -17.61 2.52
C SER A 113 7.17 -17.64 2.44
N ILE A 114 6.65 -18.53 1.59
CA ILE A 114 5.22 -18.82 1.49
C ILE A 114 4.69 -19.42 2.81
N GLU A 115 5.50 -20.23 3.50
CA GLU A 115 5.14 -20.84 4.77
C GLU A 115 4.88 -19.80 5.87
N GLU A 116 5.64 -18.69 5.89
CA GLU A 116 5.39 -17.59 6.82
C GLU A 116 4.05 -16.90 6.51
N LEU A 117 3.72 -16.68 5.26
CA LEU A 117 2.43 -16.16 4.85
C LEU A 117 1.28 -17.09 5.30
N GLU A 118 1.42 -18.39 5.10
CA GLU A 118 0.43 -19.37 5.50
C GLU A 118 0.22 -19.40 7.03
N LYS A 119 1.30 -19.35 7.82
CA LYS A 119 1.23 -19.23 9.29
C LYS A 119 0.45 -18.00 9.74
N ILE A 120 0.67 -16.85 9.09
CA ILE A 120 -0.05 -15.61 9.38
C ILE A 120 -1.55 -15.80 9.12
N PHE A 121 -1.93 -16.39 7.97
CA PHE A 121 -3.34 -16.64 7.61
C PHE A 121 -4.01 -17.72 8.47
N GLU A 122 -3.27 -18.68 8.98
CA GLU A 122 -3.78 -19.70 9.91
C GLU A 122 -4.07 -19.12 11.30
N LYS A 123 -3.25 -18.15 11.74
CA LYS A 123 -3.30 -17.62 13.11
C LYS A 123 -4.21 -16.39 13.27
N TYR A 124 -4.32 -15.57 12.24
CA TYR A 124 -5.01 -14.28 12.30
C TYR A 124 -6.18 -14.15 11.32
N PRO A 125 -7.22 -13.35 11.66
CA PRO A 125 -8.35 -13.12 10.79
C PRO A 125 -7.92 -12.35 9.53
N LYS A 126 -8.48 -12.76 8.37
CA LYS A 126 -8.16 -12.20 7.06
C LYS A 126 -8.43 -10.68 6.95
N GLU A 127 -9.31 -10.17 7.80
CA GLU A 127 -9.66 -8.74 7.90
C GLU A 127 -8.48 -7.88 8.38
N ARG A 128 -7.47 -8.51 9.02
CA ARG A 128 -6.26 -7.83 9.50
C ARG A 128 -5.10 -7.92 8.52
N ILE A 129 -5.24 -8.68 7.43
CA ILE A 129 -4.15 -9.05 6.53
C ILE A 129 -4.43 -8.55 5.13
N ILE A 130 -3.49 -7.83 4.54
CA ILE A 130 -3.48 -7.52 3.10
C ILE A 130 -2.22 -8.14 2.50
N VAL A 131 -2.37 -8.85 1.39
CA VAL A 131 -1.21 -9.34 0.64
C VAL A 131 -0.87 -8.32 -0.43
N SER A 132 0.36 -7.79 -0.44
CA SER A 132 0.86 -6.99 -1.56
C SER A 132 1.62 -7.88 -2.54
N VAL A 133 1.14 -7.87 -3.78
CA VAL A 133 1.83 -8.48 -4.91
C VAL A 133 2.60 -7.38 -5.61
N ASP A 134 3.89 -7.33 -5.35
CA ASP A 134 4.79 -6.36 -5.93
C ASP A 134 5.32 -6.90 -7.26
N VAL A 135 5.20 -6.11 -8.31
CA VAL A 135 5.60 -6.51 -9.66
C VAL A 135 6.58 -5.48 -10.21
N LYS A 136 7.61 -5.97 -10.88
CA LYS A 136 8.59 -5.18 -11.59
C LYS A 136 8.85 -5.80 -12.96
N ASP A 137 8.75 -5.01 -14.00
CA ASP A 137 8.94 -5.48 -15.38
C ASP A 137 8.04 -6.68 -15.75
N ASN A 138 6.80 -6.69 -15.26
CA ASN A 138 5.79 -7.76 -15.39
C ASN A 138 6.14 -9.10 -14.73
N GLU A 139 7.15 -9.12 -13.85
CA GLU A 139 7.55 -10.30 -13.07
C GLU A 139 7.29 -10.05 -11.58
N LEU A 140 7.05 -11.12 -10.82
CA LEU A 140 6.92 -11.03 -9.37
C LEU A 140 8.22 -10.48 -8.77
N TYR A 141 8.11 -9.40 -8.01
CA TYR A 141 9.24 -8.85 -7.29
C TYR A 141 9.31 -9.45 -5.88
N THR A 142 10.33 -10.22 -5.63
CA THR A 142 10.62 -10.85 -4.35
C THR A 142 12.13 -10.92 -4.13
N LYS A 143 12.56 -10.80 -2.87
CA LYS A 143 13.99 -10.89 -2.49
C LYS A 143 14.38 -12.27 -1.97
N HIS A 144 13.39 -13.06 -1.52
CA HIS A 144 13.67 -14.27 -0.73
C HIS A 144 12.97 -15.52 -1.24
N MET A 145 11.90 -15.40 -2.01
CA MET A 145 11.13 -16.55 -2.47
C MET A 145 11.54 -16.97 -3.89
N ASP A 146 11.66 -18.28 -4.10
CA ASP A 146 11.83 -18.88 -5.43
C ASP A 146 10.47 -19.28 -5.99
N VAL A 147 9.71 -18.27 -6.44
CA VAL A 147 8.37 -18.42 -7.00
C VAL A 147 8.14 -17.33 -8.05
N ASP A 148 7.53 -17.71 -9.17
CA ASP A 148 7.11 -16.76 -10.20
C ASP A 148 5.70 -16.21 -9.94
N LEU A 149 5.25 -15.29 -10.79
CA LEU A 149 3.95 -14.65 -10.66
C LEU A 149 2.79 -15.66 -10.72
N GLU A 150 2.85 -16.66 -11.61
CA GLU A 150 1.80 -17.66 -11.74
C GLU A 150 1.78 -18.60 -10.53
N GLY A 151 2.94 -19.02 -10.04
CA GLY A 151 3.07 -19.81 -8.81
C GLY A 151 2.53 -19.07 -7.59
N PHE A 152 2.79 -17.76 -7.48
CA PHE A 152 2.25 -16.96 -6.38
C PHE A 152 0.72 -16.76 -6.49
N LYS A 153 0.17 -16.69 -7.69
CA LYS A 153 -1.30 -16.68 -7.89
C LYS A 153 -1.96 -17.97 -7.37
N GLU A 154 -1.30 -19.13 -7.47
CA GLU A 154 -1.81 -20.36 -6.85
C GLU A 154 -1.80 -20.27 -5.31
N VAL A 155 -0.78 -19.64 -4.73
CA VAL A 155 -0.76 -19.36 -3.28
C VAL A 155 -1.95 -18.48 -2.90
N LEU A 156 -2.21 -17.39 -3.64
CA LEU A 156 -3.36 -16.50 -3.40
C LEU A 156 -4.71 -17.25 -3.50
N ARG A 157 -4.86 -18.19 -4.45
CA ARG A 157 -6.08 -19.02 -4.52
C ARG A 157 -6.27 -19.87 -3.27
N ARG A 158 -5.18 -20.44 -2.74
CA ARG A 158 -5.21 -21.33 -1.58
C ARG A 158 -5.51 -20.57 -0.29
N ILE A 159 -4.80 -19.46 0.00
CA ILE A 159 -5.02 -18.67 1.21
C ILE A 159 -6.29 -17.82 1.14
N ASN A 160 -6.72 -17.46 -0.08
CA ASN A 160 -7.94 -16.71 -0.37
C ASN A 160 -8.07 -15.42 0.49
N PRO A 161 -7.16 -14.43 0.33
CA PRO A 161 -7.20 -13.19 1.09
C PRO A 161 -8.47 -12.37 0.79
N ASN A 162 -8.85 -11.47 1.70
CA ASN A 162 -9.96 -10.55 1.47
C ASN A 162 -9.57 -9.40 0.54
N GLU A 163 -8.33 -8.92 0.65
CA GLU A 163 -7.80 -7.80 -0.13
C GLU A 163 -6.39 -8.12 -0.62
N ILE A 164 -6.09 -7.70 -1.84
CA ILE A 164 -4.79 -7.85 -2.49
C ILE A 164 -4.38 -6.50 -3.06
N ILE A 165 -3.27 -5.95 -2.61
CA ILE A 165 -2.63 -4.83 -3.30
C ILE A 165 -1.92 -5.40 -4.52
N LEU A 166 -2.21 -4.86 -5.69
CA LEU A 166 -1.46 -5.13 -6.91
C LEU A 166 -0.65 -3.89 -7.24
N LEU A 167 0.67 -3.96 -7.06
CA LEU A 167 1.57 -2.83 -7.14
C LEU A 167 2.61 -3.03 -8.25
N ASP A 168 2.55 -2.20 -9.29
CA ASP A 168 3.66 -2.07 -10.23
C ASP A 168 4.68 -1.07 -9.69
N ILE A 169 5.79 -1.58 -9.15
CA ILE A 169 6.84 -0.77 -8.54
C ILE A 169 7.46 0.21 -9.56
N SER A 170 7.53 -0.19 -10.82
CA SER A 170 8.10 0.65 -11.89
C SER A 170 7.32 1.94 -12.11
N SER A 171 6.02 1.94 -11.78
CA SER A 171 5.11 3.07 -11.97
C SER A 171 4.95 3.95 -10.72
N VAL A 172 5.45 3.53 -9.56
CA VAL A 172 5.26 4.28 -8.29
C VAL A 172 5.93 5.65 -8.33
N GLY A 173 5.16 6.69 -8.03
CA GLY A 173 5.61 8.08 -7.97
C GLY A 173 5.90 8.73 -9.33
N THR A 174 5.58 8.06 -10.44
CA THR A 174 5.90 8.54 -11.80
C THR A 174 4.73 9.21 -12.50
N GLU A 175 3.48 9.01 -12.03
CA GLU A 175 2.24 9.42 -12.74
C GLU A 175 2.21 8.91 -14.20
N ALA A 176 2.82 7.73 -14.44
CA ALA A 176 2.89 7.13 -15.77
C ALA A 176 1.63 6.33 -16.15
N GLY A 177 0.69 6.25 -15.21
CA GLY A 177 -0.50 5.44 -15.35
C GLY A 177 -0.34 4.03 -14.73
N PHE A 178 -1.46 3.32 -14.57
CA PHE A 178 -1.44 1.95 -14.05
C PHE A 178 -1.13 0.93 -15.15
N ASN A 179 -0.60 -0.22 -14.76
CA ASN A 179 -0.27 -1.31 -15.67
C ASN A 179 -1.53 -2.15 -15.98
N LYS A 180 -2.18 -1.85 -17.12
CA LYS A 180 -3.40 -2.54 -17.54
C LYS A 180 -3.16 -4.03 -17.83
N GLU A 181 -2.04 -4.39 -18.47
CA GLU A 181 -1.70 -5.78 -18.78
C GLU A 181 -1.54 -6.61 -17.51
N LEU A 182 -0.90 -6.03 -16.49
CA LEU A 182 -0.77 -6.67 -15.18
C LEU A 182 -2.15 -6.90 -14.55
N LEU A 183 -3.04 -5.91 -14.59
CA LEU A 183 -4.38 -6.04 -14.04
C LEU A 183 -5.19 -7.13 -14.75
N GLU A 184 -5.08 -7.26 -16.06
CA GLU A 184 -5.73 -8.33 -16.84
C GLU A 184 -5.24 -9.73 -16.41
N LYS A 185 -3.95 -9.90 -16.06
CA LYS A 185 -3.43 -11.16 -15.51
C LYS A 185 -4.05 -11.53 -14.15
N PHE A 186 -4.63 -10.56 -13.44
CA PHE A 186 -5.27 -10.72 -12.13
C PHE A 186 -6.81 -10.68 -12.18
N GLU A 187 -7.44 -10.77 -13.36
CA GLU A 187 -8.90 -10.70 -13.53
C GLU A 187 -9.68 -11.60 -12.56
N GLN A 188 -9.19 -12.80 -12.26
CA GLN A 188 -9.81 -13.74 -11.33
C GLN A 188 -9.87 -13.23 -9.87
N PHE A 189 -9.01 -12.25 -9.50
CA PHE A 189 -8.95 -11.63 -8.17
C PHE A 189 -9.55 -10.23 -8.15
N LYS A 190 -10.11 -9.77 -9.23
CA LYS A 190 -10.56 -8.40 -9.50
C LYS A 190 -11.35 -7.77 -8.35
N ASP A 191 -12.29 -8.51 -7.77
CA ASP A 191 -13.13 -8.02 -6.67
C ASP A 191 -12.37 -7.75 -5.37
N LYS A 192 -11.13 -8.23 -5.27
CA LYS A 192 -10.25 -8.13 -4.10
C LYS A 192 -9.09 -7.16 -4.32
N ILE A 193 -8.92 -6.66 -5.54
CA ILE A 193 -7.78 -5.81 -5.89
C ILE A 193 -7.94 -4.41 -5.29
N ILE A 194 -6.87 -3.98 -4.63
CA ILE A 194 -6.53 -2.59 -4.37
C ILE A 194 -5.43 -2.24 -5.37
N LEU A 195 -5.76 -1.41 -6.35
CA LEU A 195 -4.81 -1.08 -7.42
C LEU A 195 -3.82 -0.02 -6.96
N GLY A 196 -2.53 -0.25 -7.17
CA GLY A 196 -1.45 0.70 -6.85
C GLY A 196 -0.49 0.92 -8.02
N GLY A 197 0.18 2.06 -8.00
CA GLY A 197 1.20 2.43 -8.98
C GLY A 197 0.75 3.47 -10.01
N GLY A 198 1.25 4.70 -9.88
CA GLY A 198 1.23 5.76 -10.88
C GLY A 198 -0.15 6.27 -11.37
N ILE A 199 -1.24 5.98 -10.66
CA ILE A 199 -2.61 6.29 -11.09
C ILE A 199 -2.79 7.79 -11.32
N THR A 200 -3.34 8.13 -12.48
CA THR A 200 -3.64 9.50 -12.92
C THR A 200 -5.15 9.78 -12.90
N LYS A 201 -5.53 11.06 -12.92
CA LYS A 201 -6.94 11.48 -12.93
C LYS A 201 -7.71 10.92 -14.13
N ASP A 202 -7.07 10.90 -15.30
CA ASP A 202 -7.71 10.49 -16.54
C ASP A 202 -8.03 8.99 -16.59
N GLU A 203 -7.40 8.20 -15.71
CA GLU A 203 -7.61 6.75 -15.62
C GLU A 203 -8.75 6.35 -14.67
N ILE A 204 -9.19 7.23 -13.78
CA ILE A 204 -10.26 6.93 -12.81
C ILE A 204 -11.52 6.35 -13.47
N PRO A 205 -12.03 6.92 -14.60
CA PRO A 205 -13.19 6.35 -15.29
C PRO A 205 -12.94 4.92 -15.77
N LEU A 206 -11.77 4.66 -16.37
CA LEU A 206 -11.40 3.32 -16.86
C LEU A 206 -11.27 2.30 -15.73
N ILE A 207 -10.64 2.67 -14.63
CA ILE A 207 -10.49 1.82 -13.44
C ILE A 207 -11.87 1.44 -12.88
N ASN A 208 -12.80 2.39 -12.80
CA ASN A 208 -14.19 2.15 -12.41
C ASN A 208 -14.90 1.20 -13.39
N GLU A 209 -14.74 1.41 -14.70
CA GLU A 209 -15.33 0.57 -15.76
C GLU A 209 -14.79 -0.87 -15.70
N MET A 210 -13.52 -1.02 -15.40
CA MET A 210 -12.89 -2.33 -15.16
C MET A 210 -13.40 -3.01 -13.89
N GLY A 211 -14.17 -2.33 -13.04
CA GLY A 211 -14.82 -2.88 -11.85
C GLY A 211 -13.93 -2.93 -10.61
N ILE A 212 -12.78 -2.26 -10.63
CA ILE A 212 -11.92 -2.10 -9.45
C ILE A 212 -12.62 -1.18 -8.45
N LYS A 213 -12.58 -1.56 -7.17
CA LYS A 213 -13.30 -0.86 -6.11
C LYS A 213 -12.43 0.05 -5.26
N LYS A 214 -11.13 -0.22 -5.19
CA LYS A 214 -10.16 0.50 -4.35
C LYS A 214 -8.88 0.80 -5.11
N ALA A 215 -8.30 1.97 -4.86
CA ALA A 215 -7.02 2.37 -5.44
C ALA A 215 -6.16 3.16 -4.44
N LEU A 216 -4.86 2.84 -4.41
CA LEU A 216 -3.85 3.60 -3.68
C LEU A 216 -3.43 4.82 -4.51
N VAL A 217 -3.63 6.02 -3.98
CA VAL A 217 -3.27 7.26 -4.67
C VAL A 217 -2.41 8.14 -3.76
N GLY A 218 -1.17 8.36 -4.17
CA GLY A 218 -0.22 9.22 -3.48
C GLY A 218 -0.10 10.60 -4.13
N THR A 219 0.83 10.73 -5.06
CA THR A 219 1.25 12.00 -5.67
C THR A 219 0.09 12.82 -6.22
N ALA A 220 -0.77 12.25 -7.04
CA ALA A 220 -1.89 12.94 -7.67
C ALA A 220 -2.92 13.44 -6.64
N LEU A 221 -3.15 12.70 -5.55
CA LEU A 221 -4.01 13.12 -4.45
C LEU A 221 -3.40 14.31 -3.68
N HIS A 222 -2.12 14.20 -3.29
CA HIS A 222 -1.45 15.24 -2.51
C HIS A 222 -1.26 16.54 -3.28
N LYS A 223 -1.17 16.48 -4.60
CA LYS A 223 -1.17 17.66 -5.50
C LYS A 223 -2.57 18.23 -5.73
N GLY A 224 -3.64 17.51 -5.36
CA GLY A 224 -5.03 17.92 -5.64
C GLY A 224 -5.50 17.66 -7.08
N GLU A 225 -4.80 16.81 -7.81
CA GLU A 225 -5.19 16.40 -9.18
C GLU A 225 -6.31 15.36 -9.15
N ILE A 226 -6.33 14.50 -8.11
CA ILE A 226 -7.41 13.56 -7.82
C ILE A 226 -8.04 13.96 -6.49
N ASP A 227 -9.37 14.06 -6.44
CA ASP A 227 -10.12 14.26 -5.19
C ASP A 227 -10.29 12.93 -4.46
N ILE A 228 -10.37 12.99 -3.11
CA ILE A 228 -10.58 11.80 -2.26
C ILE A 228 -11.88 11.05 -2.58
N ASN A 229 -12.86 11.72 -3.17
CA ASN A 229 -14.12 11.13 -3.60
C ASN A 229 -14.05 10.55 -5.04
N GLY A 230 -12.87 10.53 -5.66
CA GLY A 230 -12.65 9.92 -6.97
C GLY A 230 -13.15 10.74 -8.16
N LEU A 231 -13.23 12.07 -8.02
CA LEU A 231 -13.67 13.01 -9.08
C LEU A 231 -12.52 13.87 -9.59
#